data_89f6a0066b44ff32886bdc14052bc6b6
#
_entry.id   89f6a0066b44ff32886bdc14052bc6b6
#
_cell.length_a   1.000
_cell.length_b   1.000
_cell.length_c   1.000
_cell.angle_alpha   90.00
_cell.angle_beta   90.00
_cell.angle_gamma   90.00
#
_symmetry.space_group_name_H-M   'P 1'
#
loop_
_entity.id
_entity.type
_entity.pdbx_description
1 polymer ?
#
loop_
_entity_poly.entity_id
_entity_poly.type
_entity_poly.pdbx_seq_one_letter_code
_entity_poly.pdbx_strand_id
1 'polypeptide(L)'
;MYTDVTLKADDFTKIHNALWQLQYNNGDMTEQVEIIRAALTDCYEQDQAASKRLYDHYESVRKELGLTSIWSMSEVKNLSEPYTYTNVRTVTHKDHWGETEDGEEIGPVVVPINGNTWAALYVAANAAIRDSGDRHHCYIEGFRQVGDTLELVTGS
;
A
#
# COMPACT_ATOMS: atom_id res chain seq x y z
N MET A 1 4.69 -5.56 4.04
CA MET A 1 4.51 -4.41 4.98
C MET A 1 4.38 -5.02 6.36
N TYR A 2 5.21 -4.61 7.31
CA TYR A 2 5.10 -5.08 8.69
C TYR A 2 4.13 -4.14 9.41
N THR A 3 3.13 -4.70 10.09
CA THR A 3 2.27 -3.94 10.99
C THR A 3 2.94 -3.84 12.37
N ASP A 4 2.68 -2.76 13.10
CA ASP A 4 3.14 -2.65 14.48
C ASP A 4 2.43 -3.70 15.33
N VAL A 5 3.16 -4.71 15.73
CA VAL A 5 2.68 -5.76 16.64
C VAL A 5 3.10 -5.42 18.05
N THR A 6 2.14 -5.33 18.94
CA THR A 6 2.40 -5.07 20.35
C THR A 6 2.65 -6.39 21.07
N LEU A 7 3.90 -6.64 21.44
CA LEU A 7 4.24 -7.74 22.33
C LEU A 7 3.70 -7.43 23.73
N LYS A 8 2.87 -8.33 24.30
CA LYS A 8 2.39 -8.18 25.66
C LYS A 8 3.56 -8.22 26.65
N ALA A 9 3.52 -7.43 27.71
CA ALA A 9 4.61 -7.36 28.70
C ALA A 9 4.96 -8.74 29.28
N ASP A 10 3.95 -9.59 29.51
CA ASP A 10 4.14 -10.95 30.01
C ASP A 10 4.87 -11.85 28.99
N ASP A 11 4.57 -11.71 27.72
CA ASP A 11 5.21 -12.50 26.65
C ASP A 11 6.63 -12.02 26.40
N PHE A 12 6.89 -10.72 26.48
CA PHE A 12 8.24 -10.18 26.48
C PHE A 12 9.07 -10.75 27.65
N THR A 13 8.50 -10.78 28.85
CA THR A 13 9.16 -11.32 30.04
C THR A 13 9.46 -12.81 29.89
N LYS A 14 8.51 -13.59 29.36
CA LYS A 14 8.71 -15.04 29.11
C LYS A 14 9.83 -15.27 28.08
N ILE A 15 9.81 -14.54 26.96
CA ILE A 15 10.87 -14.64 25.92
C ILE A 15 12.23 -14.25 26.52
N HIS A 16 12.30 -13.13 27.24
CA HIS A 16 13.53 -12.67 27.85
C HIS A 16 14.11 -13.72 28.81
N ASN A 17 13.27 -14.26 29.70
CA ASN A 17 13.69 -15.29 30.67
C ASN A 17 14.11 -16.58 29.97
N ALA A 18 13.39 -17.01 28.93
CA ALA A 18 13.75 -18.19 28.15
C ALA A 18 15.08 -18.01 27.43
N LEU A 19 15.31 -16.84 26.79
CA LEU A 19 16.58 -16.50 26.15
C LEU A 19 17.74 -16.45 27.16
N TRP A 20 17.50 -15.91 28.35
CA TRP A 20 18.49 -15.88 29.43
C TRP A 20 18.87 -17.30 29.87
N GLN A 21 17.88 -18.18 30.06
CA GLN A 21 18.12 -19.60 30.40
C GLN A 21 18.89 -20.33 29.29
N LEU A 22 18.56 -20.09 28.00
CA LEU A 22 19.29 -20.63 26.86
C LEU A 22 20.78 -20.25 26.88
N GLN A 23 21.10 -19.03 27.34
CA GLN A 23 22.50 -18.54 27.41
C GLN A 23 23.32 -19.25 28.49
N TYR A 24 22.68 -19.67 29.60
CA TYR A 24 23.39 -20.16 30.79
C TYR A 24 23.21 -21.66 31.10
N ASN A 25 22.28 -22.33 30.41
CA ASN A 25 22.03 -23.77 30.60
C ASN A 25 22.62 -24.60 29.45
N ASN A 26 23.40 -25.61 29.80
CA ASN A 26 23.92 -26.62 28.87
C ASN A 26 23.03 -27.89 28.79
N GLY A 27 21.78 -27.82 29.25
CA GLY A 27 20.84 -28.94 29.32
C GLY A 27 19.83 -29.00 28.18
N ASP A 28 18.74 -29.73 28.41
CA ASP A 28 17.61 -29.77 27.49
C ASP A 28 16.89 -28.40 27.43
N MET A 29 16.83 -27.83 26.24
CA MET A 29 16.32 -26.50 25.96
C MET A 29 14.92 -26.51 25.34
N THR A 30 14.29 -27.67 25.27
CA THR A 30 13.01 -27.86 24.58
C THR A 30 11.92 -26.96 25.14
N GLU A 31 11.80 -26.84 26.47
CA GLU A 31 10.79 -26.00 27.11
C GLU A 31 10.98 -24.51 26.75
N GLN A 32 12.21 -24.01 26.77
CA GLN A 32 12.53 -22.61 26.46
C GLN A 32 12.23 -22.28 25.00
N VAL A 33 12.53 -23.21 24.09
CA VAL A 33 12.20 -23.07 22.67
C VAL A 33 10.70 -23.04 22.46
N GLU A 34 9.94 -23.88 23.12
CA GLU A 34 8.47 -23.90 23.01
C GLU A 34 7.83 -22.61 23.57
N ILE A 35 8.33 -22.06 24.67
CA ILE A 35 7.86 -20.76 25.23
C ILE A 35 8.07 -19.64 24.20
N ILE A 36 9.27 -19.57 23.60
CA ILE A 36 9.58 -18.54 22.58
C ILE A 36 8.70 -18.74 21.36
N ARG A 37 8.54 -19.97 20.89
CA ARG A 37 7.72 -20.29 19.72
C ARG A 37 6.26 -19.88 19.94
N ALA A 38 5.67 -20.20 21.09
CA ALA A 38 4.30 -19.85 21.41
C ALA A 38 4.09 -18.32 21.39
N ALA A 39 4.96 -17.55 22.03
CA ALA A 39 4.88 -16.09 22.05
C ALA A 39 5.05 -15.46 20.65
N LEU A 40 5.95 -16.00 19.82
CA LEU A 40 6.12 -15.55 18.44
C LEU A 40 4.93 -15.92 17.54
N THR A 41 4.28 -17.06 17.79
CA THR A 41 3.05 -17.47 17.08
C THR A 41 1.93 -16.47 17.34
N ASP A 42 1.71 -16.09 18.59
CA ASP A 42 0.72 -15.06 18.95
C ASP A 42 0.98 -13.72 18.23
N CYS A 43 2.24 -13.28 18.15
CA CYS A 43 2.63 -12.08 17.43
C CYS A 43 2.33 -12.19 15.92
N TYR A 44 2.67 -13.33 15.32
CA TYR A 44 2.40 -13.60 13.91
C TYR A 44 0.89 -13.58 13.61
N GLU A 45 0.08 -14.21 14.43
CA GLU A 45 -1.38 -14.22 14.27
C GLU A 45 -1.99 -12.81 14.40
N GLN A 46 -1.47 -11.97 15.32
CA GLN A 46 -1.88 -10.57 15.45
C GLN A 46 -1.52 -9.77 14.20
N ASP A 47 -0.32 -9.95 13.65
CA ASP A 47 0.12 -9.28 12.43
C ASP A 47 -0.74 -9.69 11.23
N GLN A 48 -1.01 -10.99 11.07
CA GLN A 48 -1.89 -11.50 10.01
C GLN A 48 -3.31 -10.94 10.12
N ALA A 49 -3.87 -10.89 11.34
CA ALA A 49 -5.20 -10.34 11.57
C ALA A 49 -5.26 -8.83 11.31
N ALA A 50 -4.20 -8.08 11.65
CA ALA A 50 -4.10 -6.65 11.38
C ALA A 50 -3.94 -6.38 9.87
N SER A 51 -3.08 -7.13 9.20
CA SER A 51 -2.87 -7.06 7.75
C SER A 51 -4.16 -7.38 6.99
N LYS A 52 -4.89 -8.42 7.42
CA LYS A 52 -6.17 -8.76 6.81
C LYS A 52 -7.21 -7.64 6.97
N ARG A 53 -7.33 -7.04 8.15
CA ARG A 53 -8.26 -5.92 8.38
C ARG A 53 -7.92 -4.72 7.49
N LEU A 54 -6.62 -4.40 7.36
CA LEU A 54 -6.17 -3.31 6.49
C LEU A 54 -6.50 -3.61 5.02
N TYR A 55 -6.28 -4.84 4.58
CA TYR A 55 -6.62 -5.28 3.23
C TYR A 55 -8.12 -5.23 2.97
N ASP A 56 -8.93 -5.76 3.86
CA ASP A 56 -10.40 -5.75 3.74
C ASP A 56 -10.94 -4.31 3.66
N HIS A 57 -10.36 -3.40 4.47
CA HIS A 57 -10.69 -1.98 4.43
C HIS A 57 -10.27 -1.34 3.09
N TYR A 58 -9.05 -1.60 2.62
CA TYR A 58 -8.55 -1.13 1.35
C TYR A 58 -9.44 -1.56 0.16
N GLU A 59 -9.82 -2.83 0.11
CA GLU A 59 -10.71 -3.34 -0.93
C GLU A 59 -12.11 -2.72 -0.86
N SER A 60 -12.63 -2.48 0.36
CA SER A 60 -13.91 -1.79 0.55
C SER A 60 -13.87 -0.37 -0.02
N VAL A 61 -12.80 0.38 0.27
CA VAL A 61 -12.62 1.75 -0.22
C VAL A 61 -12.48 1.78 -1.74
N ARG A 62 -11.67 0.89 -2.32
CA ARG A 62 -11.53 0.78 -3.78
C ARG A 62 -12.86 0.54 -4.45
N LYS A 63 -13.65 -0.38 -3.92
CA LYS A 63 -14.99 -0.71 -4.43
C LYS A 63 -15.95 0.48 -4.32
N GLU A 64 -15.95 1.18 -3.18
CA GLU A 64 -16.80 2.37 -2.95
C GLU A 64 -16.46 3.49 -3.94
N LEU A 65 -15.18 3.72 -4.20
CA LEU A 65 -14.71 4.73 -5.16
C LEU A 65 -14.74 4.26 -6.63
N GLY A 66 -15.06 2.99 -6.90
CA GLY A 66 -15.08 2.42 -8.24
C GLY A 66 -13.71 2.31 -8.90
N LEU A 67 -12.64 2.14 -8.09
CA LEU A 67 -11.26 2.11 -8.57
C LEU A 67 -10.82 0.71 -8.99
N THR A 68 -10.21 0.60 -10.16
CA THR A 68 -9.53 -0.61 -10.66
C THR A 68 -8.02 -0.56 -10.47
N SER A 69 -7.45 0.65 -10.45
CA SER A 69 -6.04 0.85 -10.09
C SER A 69 -5.77 0.49 -8.63
N ILE A 70 -4.52 0.15 -8.33
CA ILE A 70 -4.04 -0.18 -7.00
C ILE A 70 -2.96 0.80 -6.57
N TRP A 71 -2.81 1.00 -5.27
CA TRP A 71 -1.78 1.84 -4.64
C TRP A 71 -1.38 1.22 -3.29
N SER A 72 -0.49 1.84 -2.55
CA SER A 72 -0.10 1.32 -1.24
C SER A 72 -1.27 1.30 -0.26
N MET A 73 -1.54 0.15 0.36
CA MET A 73 -2.60 0.00 1.38
C MET A 73 -2.44 0.97 2.57
N SER A 74 -1.22 1.40 2.87
CA SER A 74 -0.96 2.36 3.96
C SER A 74 -1.56 3.73 3.71
N GLU A 75 -1.81 4.10 2.46
CA GLU A 75 -2.35 5.40 2.07
C GLU A 75 -3.86 5.53 2.28
N VAL A 76 -4.57 4.41 2.48
CA VAL A 76 -6.02 4.41 2.75
C VAL A 76 -6.39 5.32 3.92
N LYS A 77 -5.53 5.46 4.91
CA LYS A 77 -5.75 6.31 6.09
C LYS A 77 -5.90 7.79 5.76
N ASN A 78 -5.30 8.23 4.66
CA ASN A 78 -5.16 9.65 4.30
C ASN A 78 -6.09 10.08 3.17
N LEU A 79 -6.97 9.19 2.68
CA LEU A 79 -7.82 9.46 1.50
C LEU A 79 -8.75 10.67 1.65
N SER A 80 -9.20 10.96 2.87
CA SER A 80 -10.04 12.15 3.16
C SER A 80 -9.25 13.44 3.38
N GLU A 81 -7.92 13.33 3.52
CA GLU A 81 -7.05 14.49 3.75
C GLU A 81 -6.71 15.20 2.43
N PRO A 82 -6.42 16.50 2.47
CA PRO A 82 -5.91 17.21 1.31
C PRO A 82 -4.57 16.62 0.85
N TYR A 83 -4.42 16.44 -0.46
CA TYR A 83 -3.10 16.10 -1.02
C TYR A 83 -2.11 17.26 -0.86
N THR A 84 -0.81 16.95 -0.84
CA THR A 84 0.26 17.91 -0.53
C THR A 84 0.73 18.74 -1.73
N TYR A 85 0.30 18.40 -2.94
CA TYR A 85 0.67 19.13 -4.16
C TYR A 85 -0.06 20.47 -4.23
N THR A 86 0.63 21.53 -4.70
CA THR A 86 0.08 22.88 -4.79
C THR A 86 -0.13 23.30 -6.25
N ASN A 87 -1.22 24.05 -6.50
CA ASN A 87 -1.57 24.56 -7.83
C ASN A 87 -1.74 23.48 -8.89
N VAL A 88 -2.12 22.28 -8.50
CA VAL A 88 -2.36 21.16 -9.41
C VAL A 88 -3.82 21.12 -9.82
N ARG A 89 -4.09 20.83 -11.10
CA ARG A 89 -5.43 20.80 -11.68
C ARG A 89 -5.76 19.50 -12.36
N THR A 90 -4.74 18.81 -12.89
CA THR A 90 -4.92 17.63 -13.74
C THR A 90 -3.95 16.51 -13.36
N VAL A 91 -4.35 15.28 -13.68
CA VAL A 91 -3.48 14.11 -13.71
C VAL A 91 -3.31 13.68 -15.16
N THR A 92 -2.13 13.22 -15.50
CA THR A 92 -1.86 12.65 -16.82
C THR A 92 -1.22 11.28 -16.72
N HIS A 93 -1.61 10.40 -17.62
CA HIS A 93 -1.00 9.09 -17.84
C HIS A 93 -0.88 8.79 -19.33
N LYS A 94 0.19 8.10 -19.69
CA LYS A 94 0.44 7.64 -21.06
C LYS A 94 0.61 6.13 -21.02
N ASP A 95 -0.07 5.44 -21.92
CA ASP A 95 0.26 4.04 -22.18
C ASP A 95 1.63 3.95 -22.87
N HIS A 96 2.59 3.37 -22.16
CA HIS A 96 3.97 3.24 -22.66
C HIS A 96 4.13 2.22 -23.80
N TRP A 97 3.13 1.37 -24.00
CA TRP A 97 3.14 0.29 -24.97
C TRP A 97 2.05 0.43 -26.02
N GLY A 98 1.18 1.46 -25.85
CA GLY A 98 0.09 1.73 -26.77
C GLY A 98 0.59 2.40 -28.04
N GLU A 99 0.30 1.78 -29.19
CA GLU A 99 0.48 2.35 -30.51
C GLU A 99 -0.87 2.44 -31.21
N THR A 100 -1.06 3.44 -32.05
CA THR A 100 -2.19 3.52 -32.96
C THR A 100 -2.09 2.44 -34.05
N GLU A 101 -3.17 2.19 -34.80
CA GLU A 101 -3.16 1.25 -35.95
C GLU A 101 -2.07 1.62 -36.99
N ASP A 102 -1.67 2.89 -37.04
CA ASP A 102 -0.62 3.39 -37.95
C ASP A 102 0.78 3.34 -37.31
N GLY A 103 0.92 2.80 -36.07
CA GLY A 103 2.19 2.68 -35.36
C GLY A 103 2.67 3.99 -34.71
N GLU A 104 1.78 4.96 -34.54
CA GLU A 104 2.09 6.19 -33.83
C GLU A 104 1.87 6.00 -32.30
N GLU A 105 2.69 6.65 -31.49
CA GLU A 105 2.52 6.68 -30.04
C GLU A 105 1.19 7.31 -29.64
N ILE A 106 0.44 6.63 -28.77
CA ILE A 106 -0.76 7.20 -28.15
C ILE A 106 -0.34 8.32 -27.20
N GLY A 107 -0.90 9.51 -27.43
CA GLY A 107 -0.63 10.66 -26.58
C GLY A 107 -1.14 10.48 -25.14
N PRO A 108 -0.62 11.26 -24.18
CA PRO A 108 -1.05 11.18 -22.81
C PRO A 108 -2.52 11.58 -22.65
N VAL A 109 -3.24 10.83 -21.82
CA VAL A 109 -4.58 11.17 -21.35
C VAL A 109 -4.46 12.16 -20.20
N VAL A 110 -5.25 13.23 -20.23
CA VAL A 110 -5.27 14.27 -19.19
C VAL A 110 -6.65 14.30 -18.56
N VAL A 111 -6.72 14.12 -17.24
CA VAL A 111 -7.96 14.08 -16.45
C VAL A 111 -7.96 15.18 -15.39
N PRO A 112 -9.04 15.98 -15.26
CA PRO A 112 -9.13 16.98 -14.21
C PRO A 112 -9.30 16.34 -12.83
N ILE A 113 -8.69 16.95 -11.80
CA ILE A 113 -8.88 16.55 -10.41
C ILE A 113 -10.07 17.32 -9.84
N ASN A 114 -11.13 16.59 -9.47
CA ASN A 114 -12.37 17.17 -8.92
C ASN A 114 -12.34 17.14 -7.38
N GLY A 115 -11.58 18.02 -6.77
CA GLY A 115 -11.43 18.13 -5.32
C GLY A 115 -9.98 18.34 -4.92
N ASN A 116 -9.76 18.37 -3.61
CA ASN A 116 -8.43 18.58 -3.03
C ASN A 116 -7.97 17.45 -2.11
N THR A 117 -8.69 16.32 -2.09
CA THR A 117 -8.37 15.16 -1.24
C THR A 117 -7.59 14.09 -2.00
N TRP A 118 -6.86 13.25 -1.29
CA TRP A 118 -6.19 12.09 -1.87
C TRP A 118 -7.17 11.16 -2.60
N ALA A 119 -8.41 10.98 -2.10
CA ALA A 119 -9.45 10.23 -2.80
C ALA A 119 -9.75 10.82 -4.18
N ALA A 120 -9.94 12.14 -4.28
CA ALA A 120 -10.18 12.83 -5.55
C ALA A 120 -9.01 12.65 -6.52
N LEU A 121 -7.77 12.69 -6.00
CA LEU A 121 -6.57 12.47 -6.79
C LEU A 121 -6.50 11.03 -7.33
N TYR A 122 -6.75 10.01 -6.49
CA TYR A 122 -6.77 8.61 -6.93
C TYR A 122 -7.90 8.29 -7.91
N VAL A 123 -9.07 8.94 -7.77
CA VAL A 123 -10.16 8.83 -8.75
C VAL A 123 -9.73 9.38 -10.12
N ALA A 124 -9.08 10.54 -10.15
CA ALA A 124 -8.57 11.13 -11.39
C ALA A 124 -7.44 10.26 -12.00
N ALA A 125 -6.53 9.74 -11.16
CA ALA A 125 -5.47 8.85 -11.58
C ALA A 125 -6.00 7.55 -12.20
N ASN A 126 -6.98 6.92 -11.54
CA ASN A 126 -7.65 5.72 -12.07
C ASN A 126 -8.34 5.98 -13.42
N ALA A 127 -8.97 7.15 -13.57
CA ALA A 127 -9.58 7.53 -14.84
C ALA A 127 -8.51 7.71 -15.93
N ALA A 128 -7.38 8.35 -15.62
CA ALA A 128 -6.29 8.53 -16.58
C ALA A 128 -5.69 7.19 -17.04
N ILE A 129 -5.46 6.23 -16.14
CA ILE A 129 -5.00 4.88 -16.49
C ILE A 129 -6.04 4.16 -17.38
N ARG A 130 -7.31 4.14 -16.95
CA ARG A 130 -8.36 3.48 -17.72
C ARG A 130 -8.52 4.05 -19.11
N ASP A 131 -8.55 5.37 -19.23
CA ASP A 131 -8.84 6.07 -20.47
C ASP A 131 -7.63 6.07 -21.42
N SER A 132 -6.39 5.85 -20.92
CA SER A 132 -5.22 5.59 -21.75
C SER A 132 -5.21 4.21 -22.39
N GLY A 133 -6.02 3.27 -21.88
CA GLY A 133 -6.03 1.88 -22.34
C GLY A 133 -4.89 1.01 -21.76
N ASP A 134 -4.03 1.58 -20.93
CA ASP A 134 -2.94 0.85 -20.29
C ASP A 134 -3.49 -0.22 -19.34
N ARG A 135 -3.22 -1.50 -19.66
CA ARG A 135 -3.65 -2.66 -18.87
C ARG A 135 -2.52 -3.26 -18.05
N HIS A 136 -1.31 -2.77 -18.24
CA HIS A 136 -0.11 -3.34 -17.63
C HIS A 136 0.35 -2.53 -16.42
N HIS A 137 0.23 -1.20 -16.46
CA HIS A 137 0.74 -0.31 -15.42
C HIS A 137 -0.42 0.26 -14.58
N CYS A 138 -1.12 -0.63 -13.87
CA CYS A 138 -2.27 -0.24 -13.04
C CYS A 138 -1.89 0.03 -11.56
N TYR A 139 -0.64 -0.18 -11.16
CA TYR A 139 -0.17 0.13 -9.82
C TYR A 139 0.38 1.57 -9.77
N ILE A 140 -0.25 2.41 -8.94
CA ILE A 140 0.17 3.80 -8.74
C ILE A 140 1.27 3.81 -7.68
N GLU A 141 2.50 4.10 -8.10
CA GLU A 141 3.67 4.22 -7.23
C GLU A 141 3.85 5.65 -6.71
N GLY A 142 3.34 6.63 -7.44
CA GLY A 142 3.43 8.02 -7.03
C GLY A 142 3.00 9.01 -8.11
N PHE A 143 3.33 10.27 -7.85
CA PHE A 143 2.99 11.39 -8.74
C PHE A 143 4.20 12.31 -8.88
N ARG A 144 4.49 12.74 -10.10
CA ARG A 144 5.49 13.76 -10.41
C ARG A 144 4.81 15.04 -10.84
N GLN A 145 5.01 16.14 -10.12
CA GLN A 145 4.43 17.42 -10.50
C GLN A 145 5.22 18.09 -11.63
N VAL A 146 4.52 18.43 -12.72
CA VAL A 146 5.04 19.20 -13.85
C VAL A 146 4.07 20.36 -14.12
N GLY A 147 4.44 21.54 -13.66
CA GLY A 147 3.56 22.72 -13.72
C GLY A 147 2.29 22.53 -12.87
N ASP A 148 1.12 22.59 -13.50
CA ASP A 148 -0.19 22.38 -12.89
C ASP A 148 -0.75 20.96 -13.11
N THR A 149 0.08 20.06 -13.60
CA THR A 149 -0.28 18.67 -13.89
C THR A 149 0.54 17.71 -13.04
N LEU A 150 -0.07 16.61 -12.61
CA LEU A 150 0.59 15.45 -12.00
C LEU A 150 0.73 14.35 -13.04
N GLU A 151 1.96 13.99 -13.37
CA GLU A 151 2.26 12.79 -14.13
C GLU A 151 2.25 11.57 -13.22
N LEU A 152 1.54 10.52 -13.62
CA LEU A 152 1.54 9.26 -12.87
C LEU A 152 2.88 8.56 -13.01
N VAL A 153 3.39 8.05 -11.89
CA VAL A 153 4.45 7.05 -11.84
C VAL A 153 3.76 5.73 -11.52
N THR A 154 3.84 4.79 -12.45
CA THR A 154 3.13 3.52 -12.39
C THR A 154 4.08 2.34 -12.52
N GLY A 155 3.71 1.24 -11.87
CA GLY A 155 4.35 -0.07 -11.97
C GLY A 155 3.39 -1.15 -12.46
N SER A 156 3.94 -2.30 -12.75
CA SER A 156 3.22 -3.51 -13.21
C SER A 156 3.20 -4.61 -12.14
#